data_76a7ffaef7a08ccc6edc4bab073d66bd
#
_entry.id   76a7ffaef7a08ccc6edc4bab073d66bd
#
_cell.length_a   1.000
_cell.length_b   1.000
_cell.length_c   1.000
_cell.angle_alpha   90.00
_cell.angle_beta   90.00
_cell.angle_gamma   90.00
#
_symmetry.space_group_name_H-M   'P 1'
#
loop_
_entity.id
_entity.type
_entity.pdbx_description
1 polymer ?
#
loop_
_entity_poly.entity_id
_entity_poly.type
_entity_poly.pdbx_seq_one_letter_code
_entity_poly.pdbx_strand_id
1 'polypeptide(L)'
;MVNFSCEPQDKYDCFISHACEDKDSFVRELALSLQDRGFKVWYDEFTLRLGNSLCHSIDRGISNSTCGIVVLSKNFFNKQWTKEELNRLSAKKNSTGKDIILPIWHNITQKEVYHHSPMLADLYAVKTKVRLMQN
;
A
#
# COMPACT_ATOMS: atom_id res chain seq x y z
N MET A 1 -30.25 17.37 -8.18
CA MET A 1 -29.76 16.94 -8.07
C MET A 1 -29.00 16.33 -7.98
N VAL A 2 -28.99 16.50 -8.07
CA VAL A 2 -28.36 15.89 -7.97
C VAL A 2 -27.51 15.37 -7.66
N ASN A 3 -27.25 15.39 -7.64
CA ASN A 3 -26.50 14.83 -7.34
C ASN A 3 -25.93 14.16 -7.11
N PHE A 4 -25.64 14.03 -7.30
CA PHE A 4 -25.18 13.41 -7.11
C PHE A 4 -24.42 12.81 -7.01
N SER A 5 -24.10 12.81 -7.05
CA SER A 5 -23.48 12.37 -7.01
C SER A 5 -22.75 11.72 -6.84
N CYS A 6 -22.77 11.51 -6.92
CA CYS A 6 -21.94 10.79 -7.11
C CYS A 6 -21.13 10.28 -6.40
N GLU A 7 -21.01 10.11 -6.00
CA GLU A 7 -20.36 9.81 -5.17
C GLU A 7 -20.10 8.53 -4.79
N PRO A 8 -20.67 7.67 -4.08
CA PRO A 8 -20.22 6.39 -3.62
C PRO A 8 -19.89 5.39 -4.70
N GLN A 9 -20.42 5.55 -5.83
CA GLN A 9 -20.14 4.62 -6.91
C GLN A 9 -18.73 4.73 -7.44
N ASP A 10 -18.03 5.80 -7.02
CA ASP A 10 -16.65 5.97 -7.43
C ASP A 10 -15.68 5.41 -6.42
N LYS A 11 -16.20 4.88 -5.32
CA LYS A 11 -15.32 4.34 -4.30
C LYS A 11 -14.77 2.99 -4.67
N TYR A 12 -13.58 2.75 -4.22
CA TYR A 12 -12.89 1.48 -4.40
C TYR A 12 -12.92 0.69 -3.11
N ASP A 13 -12.80 -0.63 -3.23
CA ASP A 13 -12.65 -1.46 -2.05
C ASP A 13 -11.27 -1.28 -1.45
N CYS A 14 -10.27 -1.18 -2.29
CA CYS A 14 -8.91 -0.92 -1.81
C CYS A 14 -8.08 -0.22 -2.87
N PHE A 15 -7.03 0.43 -2.41
CA PHE A 15 -5.98 0.95 -3.28
C PHE A 15 -4.68 0.23 -2.94
N ILE A 16 -3.74 0.20 -3.88
CA ILE A 16 -2.46 -0.44 -3.66
C ILE A 16 -1.35 0.56 -3.95
N SER A 17 -0.69 1.00 -2.88
CA SER A 17 0.45 1.89 -2.99
C SER A 17 1.72 1.05 -3.14
N HIS A 18 2.55 1.38 -4.12
CA HIS A 18 3.68 0.51 -4.45
C HIS A 18 4.75 1.28 -5.22
N ALA A 19 5.98 0.81 -5.11
CA ALA A 19 7.07 1.34 -5.92
C ALA A 19 6.86 0.93 -7.37
N CYS A 20 7.25 1.81 -8.30
CA CYS A 20 7.03 1.54 -9.71
C CYS A 20 7.73 0.25 -10.17
N GLU A 21 8.84 -0.10 -9.56
CA GLU A 21 9.57 -1.31 -9.92
C GLU A 21 8.85 -2.59 -9.56
N ASP A 22 7.90 -2.51 -8.62
CA ASP A 22 7.16 -3.68 -8.18
C ASP A 22 5.87 -3.91 -8.95
N LYS A 23 5.52 -3.01 -9.84
CA LYS A 23 4.23 -3.07 -10.51
C LYS A 23 4.08 -4.31 -11.38
N ASP A 24 5.02 -4.53 -12.28
CA ASP A 24 4.91 -5.65 -13.21
C ASP A 24 5.22 -6.98 -12.57
N SER A 25 6.12 -6.99 -11.60
CA SER A 25 6.56 -8.22 -10.99
C SER A 25 5.62 -8.75 -9.91
N PHE A 26 4.83 -7.88 -9.31
CA PHE A 26 4.00 -8.31 -8.17
C PHE A 26 2.62 -7.65 -8.13
N VAL A 27 2.57 -6.33 -8.22
CA VAL A 27 1.35 -5.59 -7.89
C VAL A 27 0.24 -5.86 -8.89
N ARG A 28 0.58 -5.96 -10.18
CA ARG A 28 -0.44 -6.22 -11.18
C ARG A 28 -1.14 -7.55 -10.94
N GLU A 29 -0.38 -8.58 -10.60
CA GLU A 29 -0.98 -9.88 -10.31
C GLU A 29 -1.84 -9.84 -9.05
N LEU A 30 -1.36 -9.13 -8.04
CA LEU A 30 -2.14 -8.96 -6.82
C LEU A 30 -3.46 -8.26 -7.13
N ALA A 31 -3.41 -7.20 -7.91
CA ALA A 31 -4.62 -6.46 -8.26
C ALA A 31 -5.59 -7.32 -9.06
N LEU A 32 -5.08 -8.09 -10.00
CA LEU A 32 -5.93 -8.97 -10.81
C LEU A 32 -6.57 -10.06 -9.96
N SER A 33 -5.81 -10.62 -9.01
CA SER A 33 -6.35 -11.63 -8.12
C SER A 33 -7.48 -11.08 -7.27
N LEU A 34 -7.32 -9.86 -6.78
CA LEU A 34 -8.36 -9.23 -5.98
C LEU A 34 -9.58 -8.91 -6.84
N GLN A 35 -9.37 -8.45 -8.05
CA GLN A 35 -10.47 -8.17 -8.97
C GLN A 35 -11.24 -9.43 -9.32
N ASP A 36 -10.54 -10.55 -9.49
CA ASP A 36 -11.20 -11.83 -9.75
C ASP A 36 -12.09 -12.25 -8.60
N ARG A 37 -11.81 -11.79 -7.40
CA ARG A 37 -12.63 -12.10 -6.23
C ARG A 37 -13.73 -11.08 -5.99
N GLY A 38 -13.89 -10.14 -6.91
CA GLY A 38 -14.97 -9.17 -6.84
C GLY A 38 -14.64 -7.86 -6.20
N PHE A 39 -13.37 -7.63 -5.85
CA PHE A 39 -12.96 -6.36 -5.26
C PHE A 39 -12.70 -5.32 -6.33
N LYS A 40 -13.07 -4.09 -6.04
CA LYS A 40 -12.79 -2.97 -6.92
C LYS A 40 -11.46 -2.36 -6.48
N VAL A 41 -10.44 -2.47 -7.30
CA VAL A 41 -9.06 -2.16 -6.92
C VAL A 41 -8.54 -0.97 -7.71
N TRP A 42 -7.87 -0.07 -7.01
CA TRP A 42 -7.31 1.15 -7.59
C TRP A 42 -5.80 1.12 -7.36
N TYR A 43 -5.01 0.98 -8.42
CA TYR A 43 -3.58 0.84 -8.18
C TYR A 43 -2.69 1.64 -9.13
N ASP A 44 -3.08 1.86 -10.37
CA ASP A 44 -2.19 2.54 -11.32
C ASP A 44 -1.74 3.92 -10.82
N GLU A 45 -2.66 4.68 -10.26
CA GLU A 45 -2.36 6.03 -9.80
C GLU A 45 -1.53 6.06 -8.52
N PHE A 46 -1.30 4.90 -7.91
CA PHE A 46 -0.54 4.82 -6.66
C PHE A 46 0.84 4.24 -6.87
N THR A 47 1.35 4.37 -8.09
CA THR A 47 2.71 4.00 -8.43
C THR A 47 3.65 5.09 -7.91
N LEU A 48 4.54 4.72 -7.00
CA LEU A 48 5.42 5.68 -6.35
C LEU A 48 6.76 5.77 -7.05
N ARG A 49 7.22 7.00 -7.23
CA ARG A 49 8.52 7.28 -7.81
C ARG A 49 9.30 8.18 -6.88
N LEU A 50 10.59 8.24 -7.09
CA LEU A 50 11.44 9.13 -6.30
C LEU A 50 10.91 10.55 -6.40
N GLY A 51 10.79 11.23 -5.27
CA GLY A 51 10.30 12.60 -5.24
C GLY A 51 8.81 12.75 -5.01
N ASN A 52 8.05 11.66 -5.06
CA ASN A 52 6.62 11.72 -4.76
C ASN A 52 6.41 11.92 -3.27
N SER A 53 5.24 12.45 -2.91
CA SER A 53 4.83 12.56 -1.51
C SER A 53 4.05 11.31 -1.12
N LEU A 54 4.62 10.55 -0.22
CA LEU A 54 3.97 9.33 0.25
C LEU A 54 2.67 9.64 0.99
N CYS A 55 2.72 10.62 1.89
CA CYS A 55 1.54 10.95 2.69
C CYS A 55 0.41 11.48 1.84
N HIS A 56 0.71 12.29 0.86
CA HIS A 56 -0.31 12.82 -0.02
C HIS A 56 -0.98 11.70 -0.82
N SER A 57 -0.18 10.77 -1.31
CA SER A 57 -0.69 9.63 -2.06
C SER A 57 -1.60 8.76 -1.20
N ILE A 58 -1.17 8.47 0.03
CA ILE A 58 -1.94 7.64 0.94
C ILE A 58 -3.28 8.32 1.30
N ASP A 59 -3.23 9.62 1.61
CA ASP A 59 -4.45 10.36 1.94
C ASP A 59 -5.45 10.34 0.80
N ARG A 60 -4.97 10.46 -0.42
CA ARG A 60 -5.82 10.40 -1.59
C ARG A 60 -6.49 9.03 -1.71
N GLY A 61 -5.73 7.97 -1.46
CA GLY A 61 -6.27 6.62 -1.53
C GLY A 61 -7.32 6.38 -0.47
N ILE A 62 -7.04 6.80 0.76
CA ILE A 62 -7.97 6.61 1.87
C ILE A 62 -9.28 7.34 1.63
N SER A 63 -9.23 8.51 1.02
CA SER A 63 -10.44 9.30 0.76
C SER A 63 -11.40 8.60 -0.19
N ASN A 64 -10.91 7.69 -1.02
CA ASN A 64 -11.72 7.08 -2.06
C ASN A 64 -11.81 5.57 -1.95
N SER A 65 -11.32 4.99 -0.87
CA SER A 65 -11.31 3.54 -0.72
C SER A 65 -11.65 3.16 0.72
N THR A 66 -12.11 1.92 0.89
CA THR A 66 -12.39 1.42 2.22
C THR A 66 -11.10 1.12 2.98
N CYS A 67 -10.11 0.60 2.28
CA CYS A 67 -8.81 0.33 2.91
C CYS A 67 -7.70 0.47 1.88
N GLY A 68 -6.47 0.45 2.36
CA GLY A 68 -5.31 0.55 1.49
C GLY A 68 -4.31 -0.56 1.75
N ILE A 69 -3.67 -0.99 0.69
CA ILE A 69 -2.58 -1.94 0.76
C ILE A 69 -1.32 -1.17 0.43
N VAL A 70 -0.30 -1.30 1.26
CA VAL A 70 0.99 -0.66 0.99
C VAL A 70 2.04 -1.75 0.88
N VAL A 71 2.67 -1.82 -0.29
CA VAL A 71 3.68 -2.85 -0.55
C VAL A 71 5.03 -2.32 -0.09
N LEU A 72 5.54 -2.91 0.97
CA LEU A 72 6.86 -2.56 1.51
C LEU A 72 7.87 -3.51 0.91
N SER A 73 8.77 -2.96 0.12
CA SER A 73 9.79 -3.73 -0.59
C SER A 73 11.09 -2.95 -0.54
N LYS A 74 12.17 -3.55 -1.00
CA LYS A 74 13.42 -2.81 -1.13
C LYS A 74 13.25 -1.64 -2.07
N ASN A 75 12.50 -1.84 -3.14
CA ASN A 75 12.23 -0.77 -4.09
C ASN A 75 11.44 0.37 -3.45
N PHE A 76 10.48 0.03 -2.58
CA PHE A 76 9.72 1.04 -1.86
C PHE A 76 10.64 1.92 -1.02
N PHE A 77 11.52 1.30 -0.23
CA PHE A 77 12.39 2.08 0.64
C PHE A 77 13.49 2.81 -0.13
N ASN A 78 13.80 2.38 -1.32
CA ASN A 78 14.78 3.09 -2.15
C ASN A 78 14.25 4.43 -2.67
N LYS A 79 12.97 4.72 -2.47
CA LYS A 79 12.42 6.03 -2.83
C LYS A 79 12.82 7.11 -1.85
N GLN A 80 13.52 6.76 -0.78
CA GLN A 80 14.14 7.70 0.15
C GLN A 80 13.10 8.55 0.89
N TRP A 81 12.10 7.88 1.45
CA TRP A 81 11.12 8.56 2.28
C TRP A 81 11.77 9.11 3.54
N THR A 82 11.28 10.26 3.98
CA THR A 82 11.75 10.80 5.25
C THR A 82 11.20 9.95 6.40
N LYS A 83 11.86 10.07 7.56
CA LYS A 83 11.37 9.39 8.75
C LYS A 83 9.98 9.88 9.11
N GLU A 84 9.73 11.15 8.89
CA GLU A 84 8.43 11.74 9.15
C GLU A 84 7.35 11.10 8.32
N GLU A 85 7.61 10.89 7.03
CA GLU A 85 6.63 10.25 6.16
C GLU A 85 6.37 8.82 6.56
N LEU A 86 7.41 8.09 6.92
CA LEU A 86 7.25 6.71 7.35
C LEU A 86 6.49 6.62 8.68
N ASN A 87 6.74 7.56 9.58
CA ASN A 87 6.01 7.60 10.85
C ASN A 87 4.54 7.91 10.63
N ARG A 88 4.24 8.79 9.70
CA ARG A 88 2.85 9.10 9.38
C ARG A 88 2.13 7.91 8.77
N LEU A 89 2.83 7.13 7.97
CA LEU A 89 2.25 5.93 7.39
C LEU A 89 1.84 4.96 8.50
N SER A 90 2.72 4.73 9.47
CA SER A 90 2.41 3.82 10.55
C SER A 90 1.28 4.36 11.43
N ALA A 91 1.20 5.68 11.60
CA ALA A 91 0.14 6.30 12.38
C ALA A 91 -1.22 6.14 11.70
N LYS A 92 -1.25 6.14 10.38
CA LYS A 92 -2.51 5.95 9.66
C LYS A 92 -3.15 4.62 9.99
N LYS A 93 -2.33 3.59 10.12
CA LYS A 93 -2.85 2.28 10.45
C LYS A 93 -3.60 2.28 11.79
N ASN A 94 -3.13 3.11 12.72
CA ASN A 94 -3.67 3.09 14.09
C ASN A 94 -4.67 4.21 14.37
N SER A 95 -4.88 5.12 13.43
CA SER A 95 -5.53 6.39 13.76
C SER A 95 -7.02 6.29 14.04
N THR A 96 -7.68 5.27 13.52
CA THR A 96 -9.14 5.16 13.70
C THR A 96 -9.54 3.94 14.51
N GLY A 97 -8.58 3.19 14.99
CA GLY A 97 -8.86 1.91 15.62
C GLY A 97 -9.22 0.84 14.64
N LYS A 98 -9.22 1.15 13.37
CA LYS A 98 -9.45 0.17 12.31
C LYS A 98 -8.18 0.02 11.48
N ASP A 99 -8.04 -1.13 10.88
CA ASP A 99 -6.89 -1.38 10.01
C ASP A 99 -7.19 -0.82 8.64
N ILE A 100 -6.99 0.49 8.49
CA ILE A 100 -7.19 1.15 7.21
C ILE A 100 -6.08 0.78 6.23
N ILE A 101 -4.86 0.66 6.75
CA ILE A 101 -3.70 0.34 5.92
C ILE A 101 -3.22 -1.06 6.26
N LEU A 102 -3.10 -1.87 5.24
CA LEU A 102 -2.58 -3.24 5.36
C LEU A 102 -1.21 -3.31 4.69
N PRO A 103 -0.14 -3.44 5.48
CA PRO A 103 1.19 -3.57 4.88
C PRO A 103 1.42 -4.97 4.34
N ILE A 104 2.08 -5.03 3.20
CA ILE A 104 2.56 -6.30 2.64
C ILE A 104 4.07 -6.19 2.53
N TRP A 105 4.78 -7.13 3.13
CA TRP A 105 6.24 -7.21 3.00
C TRP A 105 6.57 -8.08 1.80
N HIS A 106 7.11 -7.46 0.79
CA HIS A 106 7.42 -8.18 -0.46
C HIS A 106 8.93 -8.29 -0.62
N ASN A 107 9.44 -9.51 -0.52
CA ASN A 107 10.87 -9.81 -0.69
C ASN A 107 11.75 -8.94 0.20
N ILE A 108 11.31 -8.74 1.45
CA ILE A 108 12.06 -7.93 2.40
C ILE A 108 11.88 -8.58 3.78
N THR A 109 12.94 -8.52 4.57
CA THR A 109 12.91 -9.12 5.90
C THR A 109 12.49 -8.10 6.95
N GLN A 110 12.07 -8.59 8.12
CA GLN A 110 11.74 -7.70 9.22
C GLN A 110 12.92 -6.82 9.60
N LYS A 111 14.11 -7.40 9.57
CA LYS A 111 15.32 -6.64 9.91
C LYS A 111 15.53 -5.48 8.95
N GLU A 112 15.26 -5.71 7.67
CA GLU A 112 15.40 -4.64 6.69
C GLU A 112 14.34 -3.57 6.89
N VAL A 113 13.10 -3.96 7.17
CA VAL A 113 12.05 -2.99 7.45
C VAL A 113 12.40 -2.20 8.70
N TYR A 114 12.88 -2.88 9.73
CA TYR A 114 13.25 -2.24 10.99
C TYR A 114 14.36 -1.20 10.77
N HIS A 115 15.29 -1.51 9.89
CA HIS A 115 16.37 -0.59 9.58
C HIS A 115 15.84 0.73 9.04
N HIS A 116 14.80 0.67 8.23
CA HIS A 116 14.20 1.88 7.66
C HIS A 116 13.19 2.52 8.59
N SER A 117 12.39 1.72 9.27
CA SER A 117 11.36 2.24 10.16
C SER A 117 11.00 1.20 11.21
N PRO A 118 11.47 1.39 12.44
CA PRO A 118 11.08 0.49 13.52
C PRO A 118 9.56 0.43 13.73
N MET A 119 8.87 1.54 13.51
CA MET A 119 7.43 1.57 13.70
C MET A 119 6.70 0.71 12.67
N LEU A 120 7.15 0.75 11.43
CA LEU A 120 6.54 -0.09 10.41
C LEU A 120 6.84 -1.56 10.62
N ALA A 121 8.03 -1.87 11.13
CA ALA A 121 8.42 -3.25 11.38
C ALA A 121 7.56 -3.89 12.48
N ASP A 122 6.99 -3.08 13.37
CA ASP A 122 6.16 -3.58 14.45
C ASP A 122 4.71 -3.80 14.04
N LEU A 123 4.29 -3.29 12.89
CA LEU A 123 2.93 -3.45 12.45
C LEU A 123 2.70 -4.88 11.91
N TYR A 124 1.51 -5.38 12.16
CA TYR A 124 1.13 -6.64 11.55
C TYR A 124 1.14 -6.49 10.03
N ALA A 125 1.73 -7.44 9.36
CA ALA A 125 1.85 -7.38 7.91
C ALA A 125 1.71 -8.77 7.30
N VAL A 126 1.20 -8.79 6.09
CA VAL A 126 1.20 -10.01 5.30
C VAL A 126 2.56 -10.10 4.62
N LYS A 127 3.18 -11.26 4.68
CA LYS A 127 4.48 -11.46 4.05
C LYS A 127 4.31 -12.29 2.80
N THR A 128 4.92 -11.85 1.72
CA THR A 128 4.97 -12.68 0.53
C THR A 128 6.20 -13.57 0.63
N LYS A 129 6.00 -14.84 0.39
CA LYS A 129 7.12 -15.75 0.33
C LYS A 129 7.52 -15.94 -1.09
N VAL A 130 8.75 -16.10 -1.22
CA VAL A 130 9.22 -16.46 -2.51
C VAL A 130 8.77 -17.86 -2.74
N ARG A 131 8.10 -18.25 -3.03
CA ARG A 131 7.69 -19.47 -3.10
C ARG A 131 8.24 -20.20 -4.02
N LEU A 132 8.48 -19.64 -4.25
CA LEU A 132 8.90 -20.10 -4.91
C LEU A 132 9.64 -21.02 -4.74
N MET A 133 9.97 -20.99 -4.15
CA MET A 133 10.58 -21.78 -3.91
C MET A 133 10.09 -22.97 -4.03
N GLN A 134 9.45 -23.05 -4.17
CA GLN A 134 8.99 -24.07 -4.18
C GLN A 134 8.67 -24.59 -5.06
N ASN A 135 8.66 -24.43 -5.59
CA ASN A 135 8.47 -24.97 -6.36
C ASN A 135 8.97 -25.13 -6.93
#